data_363a63d1ac9d13158e7d1e3d4c2247b1
#
_entry.id   363a63d1ac9d13158e7d1e3d4c2247b1
#
_cell.length_a   1.000
_cell.length_b   1.000
_cell.length_c   1.000
_cell.angle_alpha   90.00
_cell.angle_beta   90.00
_cell.angle_gamma   90.00
#
_symmetry.space_group_name_H-M   'P 1'
#
loop_
_entity.id
_entity.type
_entity.pdbx_description
1 polymer ?
#
loop_
_entity_poly.entity_id
_entity_poly.type
_entity_poly.pdbx_seq_one_letter_code
_entity_poly.pdbx_strand_id
1 'polypeptide(L)'
;MNKTGIIFFPAFDWSLGESHPEREERLLYTQEQIFEEGIMDLPQIKQYSPGVADLMDVLRTQAIFPRLEKLHLDAHLIAAGSSIILGKAIMDKEIHNGFALVRPPGHHSGATVWGNRGFCTLNNEAILVNYLRAHYGIKKVAIIDTDVHHGDGTQDIFYYDPNVLCVSIHQDGRTLFPGTGFTDEKGGPNSWGSTLNIPLIPGVGDEGFLYALENWVLPRVEEFKPDIIINSAGQDNHYTDPLASMNVSARGYGKITEFIKPDLAVLEGGYSIQGALPYVNLAILLALAGEDYSGVIEPQKLQRREIGGETFRSYLLNLKRQNENIRPNWTLKKESCFPAGEWVCIEKNIFYDTDWFQEYRKDYIRKCNHCGGTVLTLSRNELTFEKAVLVRIPFEACEACVQTGYDLVEHFKNTEKTLLLQDQLQNKIMLWHDGREVSFDEQKNQTA
;
A
#
# COMPACT_ATOMS: atom_id res chain seq x y z
N MET A 1 2.47 -28.44 -12.07
CA MET A 1 3.28 -27.80 -11.01
C MET A 1 2.79 -26.37 -10.87
N ASN A 2 2.49 -25.94 -9.66
CA ASN A 2 2.20 -24.55 -9.39
C ASN A 2 3.49 -23.73 -9.64
N LYS A 3 3.41 -22.69 -10.47
CA LYS A 3 4.57 -21.85 -10.77
C LYS A 3 4.51 -20.59 -9.91
N THR A 4 5.67 -20.18 -9.43
CA THR A 4 5.89 -18.91 -8.74
C THR A 4 6.57 -17.93 -9.69
N GLY A 5 5.96 -16.77 -9.92
CA GLY A 5 6.53 -15.71 -10.75
C GLY A 5 7.50 -14.84 -9.94
N ILE A 6 8.57 -14.40 -10.59
CA ILE A 6 9.48 -13.41 -10.03
C ILE A 6 9.76 -12.29 -11.03
N ILE A 7 9.72 -11.06 -10.55
CA ILE A 7 10.30 -9.90 -11.22
C ILE A 7 11.35 -9.30 -10.31
N PHE A 8 12.50 -8.98 -10.87
CA PHE A 8 13.57 -8.28 -10.19
C PHE A 8 13.84 -6.93 -10.87
N PHE A 9 13.56 -5.83 -10.15
CA PHE A 9 13.86 -4.47 -10.59
C PHE A 9 14.54 -3.70 -9.45
N PRO A 10 15.87 -3.73 -9.38
CA PRO A 10 16.64 -3.11 -8.30
C PRO A 10 16.76 -1.60 -8.40
N ALA A 11 16.41 -0.98 -9.52
CA ALA A 11 16.54 0.46 -9.79
C ALA A 11 17.92 1.01 -9.37
N PHE A 12 19.00 0.42 -9.90
CA PHE A 12 20.38 0.78 -9.55
C PHE A 12 20.78 2.20 -9.94
N ASP A 13 19.99 2.87 -10.77
CA ASP A 13 20.17 4.25 -11.22
C ASP A 13 19.29 5.26 -10.48
N TRP A 14 18.60 4.81 -9.42
CA TRP A 14 17.70 5.65 -8.65
C TRP A 14 17.99 5.58 -7.15
N SER A 15 18.09 6.75 -6.50
CA SER A 15 18.18 6.89 -5.05
C SER A 15 17.65 8.24 -4.60
N LEU A 16 17.31 8.34 -3.31
CA LEU A 16 16.97 9.61 -2.66
C LEU A 16 18.19 10.40 -2.19
N GLY A 17 19.39 9.82 -2.29
CA GLY A 17 20.65 10.43 -1.93
C GLY A 17 21.74 9.40 -1.58
N GLU A 18 23.01 9.75 -1.71
CA GLU A 18 24.16 8.84 -1.53
C GLU A 18 24.20 8.15 -0.14
N SER A 19 23.78 8.84 0.92
CA SER A 19 23.77 8.30 2.29
C SER A 19 22.38 7.84 2.74
N HIS A 20 21.38 7.90 1.85
CA HIS A 20 20.01 7.56 2.19
C HIS A 20 19.85 6.04 2.34
N PRO A 21 19.00 5.54 3.28
CA PRO A 21 18.71 4.10 3.41
C PRO A 21 18.14 3.50 2.12
N GLU A 22 17.20 4.20 1.45
CA GLU A 22 16.66 3.83 0.14
C GLU A 22 17.63 4.29 -0.96
N ARG A 23 18.61 3.45 -1.25
CA ARG A 23 19.72 3.73 -2.18
C ARG A 23 19.92 2.61 -3.19
N GLU A 24 20.76 2.87 -4.17
CA GLU A 24 21.00 2.04 -5.34
C GLU A 24 21.33 0.58 -4.98
N GLU A 25 22.16 0.36 -3.97
CA GLU A 25 22.67 -0.98 -3.63
C GLU A 25 21.69 -1.82 -2.81
N ARG A 26 20.50 -1.31 -2.50
CA ARG A 26 19.55 -1.97 -1.59
C ARG A 26 19.28 -3.43 -1.97
N LEU A 27 19.13 -3.77 -3.24
CA LEU A 27 18.88 -5.13 -3.71
C LEU A 27 20.11 -5.81 -4.35
N LEU A 28 21.30 -5.21 -4.27
CA LEU A 28 22.51 -5.72 -4.93
C LEU A 28 22.78 -7.18 -4.55
N TYR A 29 22.88 -7.47 -3.26
CA TYR A 29 23.21 -8.81 -2.77
C TYR A 29 22.03 -9.80 -2.82
N THR A 30 20.81 -9.31 -2.99
CA THR A 30 19.61 -10.16 -3.13
C THR A 30 19.68 -10.97 -4.41
N GLN A 31 20.07 -10.35 -5.51
CA GLN A 31 20.18 -11.05 -6.80
C GLN A 31 21.26 -12.12 -6.77
N GLU A 32 22.43 -11.78 -6.23
CA GLU A 32 23.55 -12.74 -6.06
C GLU A 32 23.11 -13.94 -5.24
N GLN A 33 22.47 -13.71 -4.07
CA GLN A 33 22.02 -14.78 -3.18
C GLN A 33 21.00 -15.71 -3.87
N ILE A 34 20.03 -15.16 -4.60
CA ILE A 34 19.02 -15.94 -5.33
C ILE A 34 19.68 -16.83 -6.41
N PHE A 35 20.70 -16.33 -7.10
CA PHE A 35 21.43 -17.08 -8.12
C PHE A 35 22.35 -18.13 -7.50
N GLU A 36 23.11 -17.80 -6.45
CA GLU A 36 24.02 -18.72 -5.78
C GLU A 36 23.31 -19.92 -5.15
N GLU A 37 22.09 -19.71 -4.63
CA GLU A 37 21.24 -20.77 -4.06
C GLU A 37 20.50 -21.58 -5.15
N GLY A 38 20.72 -21.28 -6.44
CA GLY A 38 20.11 -22.02 -7.55
C GLY A 38 18.61 -21.90 -7.67
N ILE A 39 18.00 -20.85 -7.07
CA ILE A 39 16.55 -20.65 -7.08
C ILE A 39 16.01 -20.49 -8.50
N MET A 40 16.79 -19.85 -9.38
CA MET A 40 16.38 -19.61 -10.77
C MET A 40 16.39 -20.91 -11.63
N ASP A 41 17.03 -21.96 -11.15
CA ASP A 41 17.07 -23.27 -11.80
C ASP A 41 15.88 -24.18 -11.40
N LEU A 42 15.11 -23.77 -10.40
CA LEU A 42 13.94 -24.53 -9.96
C LEU A 42 12.82 -24.47 -11.03
N PRO A 43 12.27 -25.63 -11.44
CA PRO A 43 11.31 -25.69 -12.55
C PRO A 43 9.97 -24.98 -12.27
N GLN A 44 9.65 -24.71 -11.01
CA GLN A 44 8.48 -23.95 -10.61
C GLN A 44 8.69 -22.43 -10.62
N ILE A 45 9.93 -21.95 -10.74
CA ILE A 45 10.21 -20.51 -10.81
C ILE A 45 10.08 -20.04 -12.26
N LYS A 46 9.33 -18.95 -12.47
CA LYS A 46 9.18 -18.30 -13.77
C LYS A 46 9.56 -16.83 -13.66
N GLN A 47 10.63 -16.44 -14.32
CA GLN A 47 11.06 -15.04 -14.36
C GLN A 47 10.26 -14.25 -15.41
N TYR A 48 9.90 -13.03 -15.07
CA TYR A 48 9.30 -12.02 -15.94
C TYR A 48 10.20 -10.79 -16.03
N SER A 49 10.14 -10.09 -17.15
CA SER A 49 10.82 -8.80 -17.30
C SER A 49 10.02 -7.68 -16.64
N PRO A 50 10.69 -6.70 -16.01
CA PRO A 50 10.05 -5.49 -15.55
C PRO A 50 9.30 -4.76 -16.67
N GLY A 51 8.25 -4.02 -16.31
CA GLY A 51 7.50 -3.20 -17.25
C GLY A 51 7.02 -1.90 -16.62
N VAL A 52 6.59 -0.97 -17.45
CA VAL A 52 6.19 0.38 -17.05
C VAL A 52 4.67 0.43 -16.89
N ALA A 53 4.17 0.97 -15.77
CA ALA A 53 2.75 1.26 -15.60
C ALA A 53 2.32 2.41 -16.52
N ASP A 54 1.13 2.31 -17.09
CA ASP A 54 0.54 3.45 -17.79
C ASP A 54 0.12 4.54 -16.80
N LEU A 55 0.24 5.80 -17.21
CA LEU A 55 -0.18 6.92 -16.38
C LEU A 55 -1.67 6.83 -15.98
N MET A 56 -2.51 6.28 -16.84
CA MET A 56 -3.93 6.07 -16.53
C MET A 56 -4.13 5.06 -15.40
N ASP A 57 -3.26 4.04 -15.26
CA ASP A 57 -3.31 3.10 -14.15
C ASP A 57 -2.97 3.80 -12.83
N VAL A 58 -1.99 4.70 -12.86
CA VAL A 58 -1.63 5.53 -11.70
C VAL A 58 -2.79 6.48 -11.33
N LEU A 59 -3.30 7.24 -12.28
CA LEU A 59 -4.35 8.24 -12.05
C LEU A 59 -5.70 7.63 -11.65
N ARG A 60 -5.92 6.35 -11.96
CA ARG A 60 -7.07 5.57 -11.47
C ARG A 60 -7.03 5.39 -9.94
N THR A 61 -5.83 5.49 -9.37
CA THR A 61 -5.56 5.21 -7.96
C THR A 61 -5.23 6.46 -7.18
N GLN A 62 -4.32 7.28 -7.70
CA GLN A 62 -3.73 8.42 -7.01
C GLN A 62 -3.93 9.71 -7.80
N ALA A 63 -4.21 10.78 -7.09
CA ALA A 63 -4.31 12.12 -7.67
C ALA A 63 -2.95 12.83 -7.51
N ILE A 64 -2.25 13.01 -8.61
CA ILE A 64 -0.93 13.66 -8.64
C ILE A 64 -1.12 15.13 -8.98
N PHE A 65 -0.71 16.02 -8.09
CA PHE A 65 -0.95 17.46 -8.22
C PHE A 65 0.26 18.30 -8.64
N PRO A 66 1.54 17.98 -8.32
CA PRO A 66 2.64 18.64 -9.01
C PRO A 66 2.68 18.20 -10.47
N ARG A 67 3.34 18.97 -11.30
CA ARG A 67 3.60 18.53 -12.68
C ARG A 67 4.41 17.25 -12.63
N LEU A 68 3.99 16.24 -13.38
CA LEU A 68 4.58 14.89 -13.40
C LEU A 68 6.10 14.91 -13.62
N GLU A 69 6.58 15.81 -14.48
CA GLU A 69 8.00 15.98 -14.78
C GLU A 69 8.88 16.35 -13.56
N LYS A 70 8.28 16.85 -12.48
CA LYS A 70 9.02 17.20 -11.26
C LYS A 70 9.22 16.04 -10.29
N LEU A 71 8.55 14.92 -10.51
CA LEU A 71 8.55 13.80 -9.56
C LEU A 71 9.53 12.68 -9.93
N HIS A 72 10.21 12.74 -11.07
CA HIS A 72 11.13 11.69 -11.53
C HIS A 72 10.56 10.28 -11.38
N LEU A 73 9.38 10.06 -11.99
CA LEU A 73 8.56 8.86 -11.76
C LEU A 73 9.05 7.59 -12.44
N ASP A 74 10.09 7.61 -13.27
CA ASP A 74 10.48 6.47 -14.12
C ASP A 74 10.64 5.16 -13.33
N ALA A 75 11.44 5.18 -12.25
CA ALA A 75 11.64 4.00 -11.42
C ALA A 75 10.34 3.56 -10.72
N HIS A 76 9.52 4.51 -10.27
CA HIS A 76 8.23 4.23 -9.62
C HIS A 76 7.23 3.61 -10.60
N LEU A 77 7.18 4.09 -11.85
CA LEU A 77 6.32 3.52 -12.89
C LEU A 77 6.74 2.09 -13.25
N ILE A 78 8.06 1.79 -13.23
CA ILE A 78 8.55 0.44 -13.46
C ILE A 78 8.21 -0.47 -12.27
N ALA A 79 8.35 0.00 -11.03
CA ALA A 79 8.00 -0.76 -9.84
C ALA A 79 6.51 -1.14 -9.84
N ALA A 80 5.62 -0.16 -10.06
CA ALA A 80 4.18 -0.38 -10.15
C ALA A 80 3.82 -1.27 -11.35
N GLY A 81 4.40 -1.03 -12.54
CA GLY A 81 4.17 -1.82 -13.75
C GLY A 81 4.63 -3.27 -13.62
N SER A 82 5.71 -3.50 -12.90
CA SER A 82 6.21 -4.85 -12.59
C SER A 82 5.22 -5.62 -11.70
N SER A 83 4.64 -4.96 -10.71
CA SER A 83 3.57 -5.54 -9.88
C SER A 83 2.33 -5.87 -10.71
N ILE A 84 1.94 -5.01 -11.66
CA ILE A 84 0.85 -5.27 -12.61
C ILE A 84 1.13 -6.50 -13.47
N ILE A 85 2.37 -6.67 -13.99
CA ILE A 85 2.73 -7.82 -14.84
C ILE A 85 2.52 -9.13 -14.08
N LEU A 86 2.99 -9.24 -12.85
CA LEU A 86 2.77 -10.44 -12.03
C LEU A 86 1.29 -10.64 -11.71
N GLY A 87 0.57 -9.56 -11.35
CA GLY A 87 -0.87 -9.64 -11.13
C GLY A 87 -1.64 -10.17 -12.35
N LYS A 88 -1.29 -9.71 -13.56
CA LYS A 88 -1.84 -10.25 -14.81
C LYS A 88 -1.53 -11.74 -14.98
N ALA A 89 -0.28 -12.15 -14.79
CA ALA A 89 0.13 -13.53 -14.94
C ALA A 89 -0.60 -14.47 -13.96
N ILE A 90 -0.94 -13.98 -12.77
CA ILE A 90 -1.77 -14.70 -11.78
C ILE A 90 -3.22 -14.80 -12.29
N MET A 91 -3.81 -13.70 -12.72
CA MET A 91 -5.18 -13.68 -13.24
C MET A 91 -5.35 -14.52 -14.50
N ASP A 92 -4.35 -14.53 -15.38
CA ASP A 92 -4.29 -15.35 -16.61
C ASP A 92 -3.93 -16.81 -16.32
N LYS A 93 -3.70 -17.19 -15.04
CA LYS A 93 -3.33 -18.53 -14.57
C LYS A 93 -2.03 -19.06 -15.15
N GLU A 94 -1.12 -18.20 -15.56
CA GLU A 94 0.23 -18.58 -15.99
C GLU A 94 1.11 -18.99 -14.81
N ILE A 95 0.89 -18.36 -13.66
CA ILE A 95 1.53 -18.64 -12.38
C ILE A 95 0.46 -18.73 -11.28
N HIS A 96 0.82 -19.37 -10.18
CA HIS A 96 -0.05 -19.51 -9.01
C HIS A 96 0.10 -18.36 -8.04
N ASN A 97 1.32 -17.90 -7.82
CA ASN A 97 1.68 -16.77 -6.98
C ASN A 97 2.92 -16.07 -7.55
N GLY A 98 3.33 -14.97 -6.92
CA GLY A 98 4.51 -14.25 -7.38
C GLY A 98 5.16 -13.36 -6.34
N PHE A 99 6.39 -12.92 -6.63
CA PHE A 99 7.12 -11.94 -5.85
C PHE A 99 7.69 -10.84 -6.75
N ALA A 100 7.21 -9.61 -6.57
CA ALA A 100 7.75 -8.41 -7.19
C ALA A 100 8.86 -7.84 -6.30
N LEU A 101 10.10 -8.20 -6.61
CA LEU A 101 11.31 -7.64 -5.99
C LEU A 101 11.64 -6.30 -6.68
N VAL A 102 10.93 -5.25 -6.30
CA VAL A 102 10.96 -3.94 -6.95
C VAL A 102 11.37 -2.83 -5.99
N ARG A 103 11.93 -1.76 -6.51
CA ARG A 103 12.21 -0.47 -5.88
C ARG A 103 11.80 0.64 -6.84
N PRO A 104 11.37 1.82 -6.35
CA PRO A 104 11.13 2.23 -4.96
C PRO A 104 9.94 1.56 -4.30
N PRO A 105 9.81 1.66 -2.94
CA PRO A 105 8.64 1.21 -2.21
C PRO A 105 7.42 2.11 -2.48
N GLY A 106 6.22 1.69 -2.05
CA GLY A 106 4.98 2.37 -2.38
C GLY A 106 4.00 2.64 -1.23
N HIS A 107 4.02 1.87 -0.16
CA HIS A 107 2.93 1.80 0.82
C HIS A 107 2.66 3.08 1.64
N HIS A 108 3.57 4.05 1.66
CA HIS A 108 3.35 5.37 2.28
C HIS A 108 2.73 6.41 1.34
N SER A 109 2.66 6.14 0.05
CA SER A 109 2.07 7.08 -0.91
C SER A 109 0.54 6.96 -0.91
N GLY A 110 -0.15 8.04 -0.54
CA GLY A 110 -1.59 8.08 -0.33
C GLY A 110 -2.42 8.42 -1.59
N ALA A 111 -3.70 8.72 -1.37
CA ALA A 111 -4.66 9.05 -2.44
C ALA A 111 -4.34 10.37 -3.16
N THR A 112 -3.70 11.30 -2.48
CA THR A 112 -3.17 12.56 -3.03
C THR A 112 -1.66 12.51 -2.98
N VAL A 113 -1.00 12.93 -4.05
CA VAL A 113 0.46 12.93 -4.17
C VAL A 113 0.93 14.34 -4.48
N TRP A 114 1.68 14.94 -3.56
CA TRP A 114 2.32 16.24 -3.71
C TRP A 114 3.84 16.14 -3.79
N GLY A 115 4.40 14.99 -3.43
CA GLY A 115 5.83 14.75 -3.37
C GLY A 115 6.14 13.33 -2.91
N ASN A 116 7.37 13.10 -2.48
CA ASN A 116 7.82 11.83 -1.90
C ASN A 116 7.56 11.83 -0.39
N ARG A 117 7.06 10.70 0.13
CA ARG A 117 6.76 10.52 1.54
C ARG A 117 7.12 9.12 1.99
N GLY A 118 7.91 8.98 3.08
CA GLY A 118 8.35 7.67 3.56
C GLY A 118 9.05 6.87 2.46
N PHE A 119 9.84 7.54 1.61
CA PHE A 119 10.53 6.97 0.45
C PHE A 119 9.61 6.54 -0.71
N CYS A 120 8.29 6.79 -0.61
CA CYS A 120 7.27 6.38 -1.56
C CYS A 120 6.71 7.58 -2.34
N THR A 121 6.55 7.45 -3.65
CA THR A 121 5.86 8.43 -4.50
C THR A 121 4.62 7.84 -5.17
N LEU A 122 4.70 6.61 -5.67
CA LEU A 122 3.55 5.86 -6.19
C LEU A 122 3.32 4.63 -5.33
N ASN A 123 2.05 4.24 -5.18
CA ASN A 123 1.67 3.07 -4.39
C ASN A 123 1.52 1.85 -5.29
N ASN A 124 2.51 0.97 -5.25
CA ASN A 124 2.63 -0.17 -6.15
C ASN A 124 1.43 -1.13 -6.05
N GLU A 125 1.03 -1.49 -4.82
CA GLU A 125 -0.07 -2.43 -4.56
C GLU A 125 -1.43 -1.80 -4.89
N ALA A 126 -1.63 -0.55 -4.54
CA ALA A 126 -2.90 0.11 -4.80
C ALA A 126 -3.14 0.32 -6.31
N ILE A 127 -2.10 0.65 -7.06
CA ILE A 127 -2.15 0.74 -8.53
C ILE A 127 -2.48 -0.63 -9.13
N LEU A 128 -1.82 -1.69 -8.66
CA LEU A 128 -2.12 -3.06 -9.05
C LEU A 128 -3.59 -3.43 -8.76
N VAL A 129 -4.09 -3.19 -7.55
CA VAL A 129 -5.47 -3.50 -7.17
C VAL A 129 -6.47 -2.84 -8.12
N ASN A 130 -6.32 -1.54 -8.35
CA ASN A 130 -7.25 -0.81 -9.22
C ASN A 130 -7.09 -1.20 -10.70
N TYR A 131 -5.89 -1.60 -11.14
CA TYR A 131 -5.69 -2.21 -12.43
C TYR A 131 -6.48 -3.53 -12.56
N LEU A 132 -6.33 -4.44 -11.59
CA LEU A 132 -7.02 -5.74 -11.62
C LEU A 132 -8.54 -5.59 -11.55
N ARG A 133 -9.04 -4.62 -10.80
CA ARG A 133 -10.47 -4.27 -10.80
C ARG A 133 -10.97 -3.81 -12.16
N ALA A 134 -10.22 -2.90 -12.80
CA ALA A 134 -10.60 -2.33 -14.08
C ALA A 134 -10.56 -3.34 -15.24
N HIS A 135 -9.64 -4.30 -15.21
CA HIS A 135 -9.37 -5.19 -16.35
C HIS A 135 -9.83 -6.64 -16.12
N TYR A 136 -9.91 -7.10 -14.87
CA TYR A 136 -10.29 -8.48 -14.53
C TYR A 136 -11.56 -8.58 -13.68
N GLY A 137 -12.09 -7.43 -13.24
CA GLY A 137 -13.36 -7.38 -12.52
C GLY A 137 -13.31 -8.01 -11.12
N ILE A 138 -12.13 -8.13 -10.51
CA ILE A 138 -12.02 -8.60 -9.11
C ILE A 138 -12.75 -7.61 -8.20
N LYS A 139 -13.31 -8.10 -7.11
CA LYS A 139 -14.10 -7.27 -6.20
C LYS A 139 -13.44 -7.09 -4.86
N LYS A 140 -13.20 -8.18 -4.15
CA LYS A 140 -12.67 -8.17 -2.79
C LYS A 140 -11.17 -8.44 -2.78
N VAL A 141 -10.42 -7.55 -2.17
CA VAL A 141 -8.96 -7.66 -2.04
C VAL A 141 -8.57 -7.58 -0.57
N ALA A 142 -7.70 -8.47 -0.12
CA ALA A 142 -7.00 -8.30 1.15
C ALA A 142 -5.56 -7.84 0.86
N ILE A 143 -5.16 -6.71 1.44
CA ILE A 143 -3.78 -6.25 1.47
C ILE A 143 -3.29 -6.47 2.89
N ILE A 144 -2.28 -7.31 3.05
CA ILE A 144 -1.66 -7.61 4.34
C ILE A 144 -0.26 -7.01 4.29
N ASP A 145 -0.11 -5.90 4.98
CA ASP A 145 1.14 -5.18 5.08
C ASP A 145 1.94 -5.70 6.28
N THR A 146 3.12 -6.23 5.98
CA THR A 146 4.07 -6.78 6.94
C THR A 146 5.37 -5.96 7.00
N ASP A 147 5.37 -4.74 6.48
CA ASP A 147 6.41 -3.76 6.71
C ASP A 147 6.42 -3.33 8.19
N VAL A 148 7.56 -2.89 8.71
CA VAL A 148 7.66 -2.41 10.09
C VAL A 148 6.97 -1.06 10.30
N HIS A 149 6.83 -0.29 9.22
CA HIS A 149 6.10 0.98 9.24
C HIS A 149 4.63 0.74 8.92
N HIS A 150 3.76 1.54 9.50
CA HIS A 150 2.36 1.54 9.12
C HIS A 150 2.19 1.95 7.66
N GLY A 151 1.59 1.11 6.82
CA GLY A 151 1.30 1.40 5.41
C GLY A 151 0.16 2.41 5.26
N ASP A 152 0.38 3.60 5.77
CA ASP A 152 -0.63 4.65 5.90
C ASP A 152 -1.10 5.21 4.56
N GLY A 153 -0.27 5.14 3.51
CA GLY A 153 -0.66 5.49 2.14
C GLY A 153 -1.65 4.49 1.55
N THR A 154 -1.37 3.20 1.67
CA THR A 154 -2.29 2.13 1.23
C THR A 154 -3.61 2.20 1.99
N GLN A 155 -3.53 2.37 3.32
CA GLN A 155 -4.71 2.63 4.15
C GLN A 155 -5.48 3.85 3.65
N ASP A 156 -4.81 4.95 3.36
CA ASP A 156 -5.44 6.20 2.91
C ASP A 156 -6.21 6.05 1.60
N ILE A 157 -5.65 5.33 0.63
CA ILE A 157 -6.29 5.08 -0.67
C ILE A 157 -7.59 4.29 -0.51
N PHE A 158 -7.59 3.25 0.35
CA PHE A 158 -8.71 2.32 0.50
C PHE A 158 -9.56 2.55 1.75
N TYR A 159 -9.31 3.60 2.53
CA TYR A 159 -9.98 3.85 3.82
C TYR A 159 -11.50 3.92 3.72
N TYR A 160 -12.01 4.31 2.55
CA TYR A 160 -13.44 4.47 2.27
C TYR A 160 -14.01 3.34 1.40
N ASP A 161 -13.22 2.31 1.13
CA ASP A 161 -13.62 1.19 0.27
C ASP A 161 -13.97 -0.06 1.08
N PRO A 162 -15.25 -0.49 1.14
CA PRO A 162 -15.66 -1.68 1.89
C PRO A 162 -15.19 -2.99 1.27
N ASN A 163 -14.70 -2.96 0.03
CA ASN A 163 -14.27 -4.13 -0.73
C ASN A 163 -12.75 -4.37 -0.67
N VAL A 164 -12.01 -3.55 0.10
CA VAL A 164 -10.58 -3.77 0.37
C VAL A 164 -10.37 -3.90 1.87
N LEU A 165 -9.89 -5.05 2.31
CA LEU A 165 -9.43 -5.26 3.67
C LEU A 165 -7.95 -4.86 3.74
N CYS A 166 -7.67 -3.69 4.33
CA CYS A 166 -6.31 -3.26 4.63
C CYS A 166 -5.92 -3.72 6.04
N VAL A 167 -4.90 -4.57 6.12
CA VAL A 167 -4.31 -5.02 7.37
C VAL A 167 -2.88 -4.51 7.43
N SER A 168 -2.46 -3.91 8.54
CA SER A 168 -1.06 -3.55 8.77
C SER A 168 -0.61 -4.05 10.14
N ILE A 169 0.49 -4.83 10.15
CA ILE A 169 1.15 -5.33 11.35
C ILE A 169 2.49 -4.63 11.42
N HIS A 170 2.61 -3.65 12.30
CA HIS A 170 3.74 -2.71 12.30
C HIS A 170 4.21 -2.39 13.72
N GLN A 171 5.40 -1.85 13.85
CA GLN A 171 5.86 -1.30 15.13
C GLN A 171 5.00 -0.10 15.52
N ASP A 172 4.58 -0.03 16.79
CA ASP A 172 3.69 1.00 17.33
C ASP A 172 4.09 2.41 16.88
N GLY A 173 3.18 3.13 16.22
CA GLY A 173 3.37 4.47 15.69
C GLY A 173 3.78 5.52 16.73
N ARG A 174 3.61 5.23 18.04
CA ARG A 174 4.17 6.08 19.10
C ARG A 174 5.70 6.03 19.16
N THR A 175 6.31 5.04 18.52
CA THR A 175 7.75 4.76 18.57
C THR A 175 8.42 4.80 17.21
N LEU A 176 7.64 4.87 16.13
CA LEU A 176 8.15 4.80 14.76
C LEU A 176 7.32 5.69 13.81
N PHE A 177 7.95 6.16 12.73
CA PHE A 177 7.27 6.78 11.58
C PHE A 177 6.18 5.83 11.02
N PRO A 178 5.05 6.30 10.50
CA PRO A 178 4.63 7.71 10.34
C PRO A 178 3.87 8.29 11.55
N GLY A 179 3.76 7.57 12.65
CA GLY A 179 3.04 8.03 13.84
C GLY A 179 1.53 7.78 13.80
N THR A 180 1.08 6.86 12.95
CA THR A 180 -0.32 6.45 12.72
C THR A 180 -0.47 4.93 12.85
N GLY A 181 -1.60 4.37 12.46
CA GLY A 181 -1.84 2.92 12.50
C GLY A 181 -2.36 2.46 13.86
N PHE A 182 -3.17 3.26 14.53
CA PHE A 182 -3.78 2.88 15.80
C PHE A 182 -5.02 2.02 15.59
N THR A 183 -5.38 1.25 16.62
CA THR A 183 -6.48 0.28 16.56
C THR A 183 -7.86 0.89 16.33
N ASP A 184 -8.01 2.20 16.53
CA ASP A 184 -9.24 2.95 16.28
C ASP A 184 -9.40 3.43 14.84
N GLU A 185 -8.35 3.34 14.02
CA GLU A 185 -8.40 3.60 12.58
C GLU A 185 -8.98 2.36 11.87
N LYS A 186 -10.30 2.29 11.73
CA LYS A 186 -11.04 1.09 11.29
C LYS A 186 -11.72 1.19 9.93
N GLY A 187 -11.46 2.25 9.17
CA GLY A 187 -12.15 2.56 7.92
C GLY A 187 -13.18 3.67 8.06
N GLY A 188 -13.71 4.12 6.95
CA GLY A 188 -14.65 5.24 6.87
C GLY A 188 -16.10 4.86 7.23
N PRO A 189 -17.04 5.82 7.11
CA PRO A 189 -18.44 5.63 7.55
C PRO A 189 -19.19 4.53 6.80
N ASN A 190 -18.78 4.20 5.57
CA ASN A 190 -19.40 3.15 4.77
C ASN A 190 -18.53 1.87 4.65
N SER A 191 -17.35 1.87 5.26
CA SER A 191 -16.32 0.82 5.21
C SER A 191 -15.80 0.44 6.61
N TRP A 192 -16.59 0.70 7.65
CA TRP A 192 -16.18 0.43 9.03
C TRP A 192 -15.82 -1.03 9.25
N GLY A 193 -14.59 -1.28 9.68
CA GLY A 193 -14.05 -2.63 9.86
C GLY A 193 -13.26 -3.15 8.64
N SER A 194 -13.13 -2.38 7.54
CA SER A 194 -12.27 -2.73 6.41
C SER A 194 -10.78 -2.41 6.63
N THR A 195 -10.45 -1.73 7.73
CA THR A 195 -9.06 -1.45 8.14
C THR A 195 -8.79 -2.15 9.47
N LEU A 196 -7.65 -2.82 9.56
CA LEU A 196 -7.18 -3.51 10.76
C LEU A 196 -5.71 -3.17 11.01
N ASN A 197 -5.45 -2.38 12.04
CA ASN A 197 -4.11 -2.01 12.49
C ASN A 197 -3.73 -2.77 13.75
N ILE A 198 -2.54 -3.38 13.73
CA ILE A 198 -1.96 -4.14 14.83
C ILE A 198 -0.60 -3.52 15.19
N PRO A 199 -0.60 -2.45 16.01
CA PRO A 199 0.64 -1.82 16.47
C PRO A 199 1.34 -2.72 17.48
N LEU A 200 2.50 -3.25 17.10
CA LEU A 200 3.33 -4.12 17.94
C LEU A 200 4.33 -3.31 18.76
N ILE A 201 4.56 -3.74 19.98
CA ILE A 201 5.61 -3.14 20.82
C ILE A 201 7.01 -3.46 20.27
N PRO A 202 7.98 -2.53 20.36
CA PRO A 202 9.35 -2.79 19.94
C PRO A 202 9.93 -4.04 20.61
N GLY A 203 10.69 -4.84 19.86
CA GLY A 203 11.32 -6.07 20.33
C GLY A 203 10.54 -7.35 20.08
N VAL A 204 9.35 -7.27 19.47
CA VAL A 204 8.61 -8.46 19.03
C VAL A 204 9.39 -9.17 17.93
N GLY A 205 9.52 -10.49 18.06
CA GLY A 205 10.17 -11.38 17.11
C GLY A 205 9.20 -12.35 16.45
N ASP A 206 9.73 -13.45 15.92
CA ASP A 206 8.98 -14.44 15.14
C ASP A 206 7.74 -14.95 15.86
N GLU A 207 7.87 -15.40 17.12
CA GLU A 207 6.73 -15.95 17.88
C GLU A 207 5.61 -14.92 18.03
N GLY A 208 5.95 -13.69 18.39
CA GLY A 208 4.95 -12.66 18.63
C GLY A 208 4.27 -12.22 17.35
N PHE A 209 5.01 -12.05 16.26
CA PHE A 209 4.47 -11.66 14.97
C PHE A 209 3.52 -12.74 14.42
N LEU A 210 3.96 -14.01 14.43
CA LEU A 210 3.14 -15.14 14.00
C LEU A 210 1.89 -15.32 14.85
N TYR A 211 1.99 -15.08 16.16
CA TYR A 211 0.82 -15.13 17.05
C TYR A 211 -0.22 -14.06 16.69
N ALA A 212 0.21 -12.84 16.36
CA ALA A 212 -0.68 -11.78 15.91
C ALA A 212 -1.36 -12.15 14.57
N LEU A 213 -0.57 -12.67 13.63
CA LEU A 213 -1.05 -13.11 12.33
C LEU A 213 -2.10 -14.21 12.47
N GLU A 214 -1.79 -15.29 13.20
CA GLU A 214 -2.67 -16.46 13.36
C GLU A 214 -3.96 -16.13 14.12
N ASN A 215 -3.88 -15.33 15.18
CA ASN A 215 -5.01 -15.15 16.09
C ASN A 215 -5.86 -13.92 15.81
N TRP A 216 -5.41 -13.02 14.92
CA TRP A 216 -6.17 -11.82 14.61
C TRP A 216 -6.33 -11.60 13.12
N VAL A 217 -5.25 -11.67 12.32
CA VAL A 217 -5.29 -11.36 10.89
C VAL A 217 -6.00 -12.44 10.09
N LEU A 218 -5.52 -13.69 10.16
CA LEU A 218 -6.05 -14.77 9.33
C LEU A 218 -7.55 -15.01 9.56
N PRO A 219 -8.11 -14.97 10.79
CA PRO A 219 -9.54 -15.05 10.98
C PRO A 219 -10.34 -13.92 10.30
N ARG A 220 -9.75 -12.70 10.23
CA ARG A 220 -10.38 -11.56 9.52
C ARG A 220 -10.35 -11.74 8.01
N VAL A 221 -9.25 -12.25 7.47
CA VAL A 221 -9.12 -12.57 6.04
C VAL A 221 -10.11 -13.67 5.64
N GLU A 222 -10.22 -14.72 6.45
CA GLU A 222 -11.18 -15.81 6.23
C GLU A 222 -12.65 -15.33 6.25
N GLU A 223 -12.99 -14.45 7.20
CA GLU A 223 -14.32 -13.83 7.26
C GLU A 223 -14.59 -12.94 6.05
N PHE A 224 -13.59 -12.16 5.61
CA PHE A 224 -13.71 -11.23 4.51
C PHE A 224 -13.84 -11.93 3.16
N LYS A 225 -13.20 -13.08 2.97
CA LYS A 225 -13.21 -13.90 1.74
C LYS A 225 -12.78 -13.10 0.51
N PRO A 226 -11.51 -12.68 0.45
CA PRO A 226 -10.98 -11.93 -0.69
C PRO A 226 -10.89 -12.81 -1.94
N ASP A 227 -10.97 -12.18 -3.11
CA ASP A 227 -10.70 -12.81 -4.41
C ASP A 227 -9.20 -12.95 -4.65
N ILE A 228 -8.38 -12.07 -4.03
CA ILE A 228 -6.92 -12.06 -4.10
C ILE A 228 -6.33 -11.52 -2.79
N ILE A 229 -5.20 -12.08 -2.39
CA ILE A 229 -4.40 -11.63 -1.24
C ILE A 229 -3.07 -11.05 -1.73
N ILE A 230 -2.81 -9.80 -1.38
CA ILE A 230 -1.55 -9.11 -1.67
C ILE A 230 -0.81 -8.89 -0.35
N ASN A 231 0.48 -9.20 -0.33
CA ASN A 231 1.35 -8.89 0.80
C ASN A 231 2.29 -7.74 0.43
N SER A 232 2.15 -6.59 1.12
CA SER A 232 3.19 -5.56 1.15
C SER A 232 4.32 -6.10 2.03
N ALA A 233 5.37 -6.62 1.38
CA ALA A 233 6.39 -7.46 2.00
C ALA A 233 7.62 -6.65 2.40
N GLY A 234 7.45 -5.67 3.29
CA GLY A 234 8.56 -4.95 3.90
C GLY A 234 9.39 -5.88 4.80
N GLN A 235 10.70 -5.66 4.83
CA GLN A 235 11.66 -6.56 5.48
C GLN A 235 12.40 -5.90 6.64
N ASP A 236 11.96 -4.74 7.06
CA ASP A 236 12.53 -3.91 8.11
C ASP A 236 12.06 -4.28 9.53
N ASN A 237 11.21 -5.31 9.68
CA ASN A 237 11.02 -5.99 10.96
C ASN A 237 12.24 -6.86 11.35
N HIS A 238 13.20 -7.03 10.43
CA HIS A 238 14.36 -7.86 10.69
C HIS A 238 15.25 -7.28 11.80
N TYR A 239 15.78 -8.16 12.68
CA TYR A 239 16.55 -7.75 13.86
C TYR A 239 17.86 -6.98 13.56
N THR A 240 18.31 -6.96 12.29
CA THR A 240 19.48 -6.17 11.86
C THR A 240 19.11 -4.88 11.15
N ASP A 241 17.81 -4.59 11.00
CA ASP A 241 17.40 -3.39 10.31
C ASP A 241 17.75 -2.13 11.10
N PRO A 242 18.37 -1.11 10.45
CA PRO A 242 18.82 0.10 11.13
C PRO A 242 17.69 1.06 11.49
N LEU A 243 16.51 0.94 10.89
CA LEU A 243 15.42 1.91 11.04
C LEU A 243 14.36 1.49 12.08
N ALA A 244 14.40 0.24 12.55
CA ALA A 244 13.39 -0.29 13.45
C ALA A 244 13.96 -1.03 14.66
N SER A 245 13.09 -1.48 15.53
CA SER A 245 13.47 -2.18 16.78
C SER A 245 12.72 -3.50 16.94
N MET A 246 12.47 -4.21 15.84
CA MET A 246 11.83 -5.53 15.84
C MET A 246 12.89 -6.65 15.82
N ASN A 247 12.46 -7.91 15.98
CA ASN A 247 13.36 -9.06 16.09
C ASN A 247 12.92 -10.24 15.21
N VAL A 248 12.33 -9.98 14.05
CA VAL A 248 11.94 -11.02 13.10
C VAL A 248 13.17 -11.54 12.36
N SER A 249 13.27 -12.86 12.19
CA SER A 249 14.35 -13.52 11.44
C SER A 249 13.95 -13.77 9.97
N ALA A 250 14.93 -14.08 9.11
CA ALA A 250 14.64 -14.46 7.72
C ALA A 250 13.72 -15.69 7.65
N ARG A 251 13.91 -16.68 8.52
CA ARG A 251 13.01 -17.84 8.63
C ARG A 251 11.63 -17.45 9.16
N GLY A 252 11.56 -16.46 10.04
CA GLY A 252 10.31 -15.84 10.48
C GLY A 252 9.52 -15.29 9.31
N TYR A 253 10.16 -14.57 8.37
CA TYR A 253 9.52 -14.08 7.14
C TYR A 253 9.05 -15.21 6.22
N GLY A 254 9.83 -16.27 6.05
CA GLY A 254 9.39 -17.48 5.35
C GLY A 254 8.10 -18.05 5.96
N LYS A 255 8.04 -18.12 7.30
CA LYS A 255 6.85 -18.61 8.03
C LYS A 255 5.66 -17.68 7.93
N ILE A 256 5.88 -16.36 7.98
CA ILE A 256 4.84 -15.34 7.73
C ILE A 256 4.24 -15.55 6.35
N THR A 257 5.07 -15.71 5.33
CA THR A 257 4.64 -15.95 3.94
C THR A 257 3.84 -17.25 3.82
N GLU A 258 4.31 -18.34 4.45
CA GLU A 258 3.59 -19.62 4.48
C GLU A 258 2.21 -19.52 5.15
N PHE A 259 2.04 -18.65 6.15
CA PHE A 259 0.77 -18.44 6.84
C PHE A 259 -0.17 -17.56 6.03
N ILE A 260 0.32 -16.44 5.47
CA ILE A 260 -0.48 -15.52 4.65
C ILE A 260 -0.91 -16.19 3.35
N LYS A 261 -0.02 -16.96 2.71
CA LYS A 261 -0.20 -17.54 1.37
C LYS A 261 -0.65 -16.49 0.35
N PRO A 262 0.11 -15.41 0.18
CA PRO A 262 -0.29 -14.35 -0.72
C PRO A 262 -0.28 -14.85 -2.16
N ASP A 263 -1.23 -14.36 -2.96
CA ASP A 263 -1.17 -14.51 -4.41
C ASP A 263 -0.03 -13.67 -5.00
N LEU A 264 0.22 -12.49 -4.45
CA LEU A 264 1.34 -11.65 -4.83
C LEU A 264 1.98 -10.99 -3.60
N ALA A 265 3.29 -11.14 -3.47
CA ALA A 265 4.12 -10.34 -2.58
C ALA A 265 4.76 -9.19 -3.37
N VAL A 266 4.78 -7.99 -2.82
CA VAL A 266 5.45 -6.81 -3.37
C VAL A 266 6.41 -6.28 -2.32
N LEU A 267 7.68 -6.11 -2.69
CA LEU A 267 8.70 -5.61 -1.76
C LEU A 267 8.42 -4.15 -1.40
N GLU A 268 8.47 -3.85 -0.12
CA GLU A 268 8.40 -2.51 0.45
C GLU A 268 9.72 -2.13 1.13
N GLY A 269 9.71 -1.79 2.41
CA GLY A 269 10.89 -1.45 3.20
C GLY A 269 11.86 -2.60 3.44
N GLY A 270 12.89 -2.32 4.23
CA GLY A 270 14.02 -3.20 4.54
C GLY A 270 15.34 -2.59 4.08
N TYR A 271 16.21 -2.27 5.04
CA TYR A 271 17.38 -1.42 4.82
C TYR A 271 18.69 -2.04 5.32
N SER A 272 18.63 -3.26 5.83
CA SER A 272 19.82 -4.07 6.16
C SER A 272 20.29 -4.82 4.91
N ILE A 273 21.05 -4.13 4.05
CA ILE A 273 21.42 -4.56 2.69
C ILE A 273 22.16 -5.89 2.67
N GLN A 274 23.12 -6.09 3.59
CA GLN A 274 23.92 -7.31 3.67
C GLN A 274 23.43 -8.29 4.74
N GLY A 275 22.79 -7.76 5.79
CA GLY A 275 22.40 -8.54 6.96
C GLY A 275 21.05 -9.23 6.87
N ALA A 276 20.11 -8.67 6.09
CA ALA A 276 18.74 -9.13 6.01
C ALA A 276 18.26 -9.43 4.59
N LEU A 277 18.27 -8.43 3.72
CA LEU A 277 17.58 -8.48 2.43
C LEU A 277 17.86 -9.73 1.58
N PRO A 278 19.12 -10.22 1.41
CA PRO A 278 19.39 -11.42 0.65
C PRO A 278 18.68 -12.65 1.22
N TYR A 279 18.72 -12.81 2.53
CA TYR A 279 18.22 -13.99 3.26
C TYR A 279 16.70 -13.96 3.42
N VAL A 280 16.15 -12.79 3.71
CA VAL A 280 14.69 -12.61 3.83
C VAL A 280 14.02 -12.80 2.47
N ASN A 281 14.53 -12.19 1.40
CA ASN A 281 14.01 -12.38 0.05
C ASN A 281 14.08 -13.83 -0.40
N LEU A 282 15.20 -14.52 -0.07
CA LEU A 282 15.35 -15.95 -0.33
C LEU A 282 14.28 -16.77 0.42
N ALA A 283 14.09 -16.51 1.72
CA ALA A 283 13.11 -17.24 2.53
C ALA A 283 11.67 -17.02 2.05
N ILE A 284 11.30 -15.79 1.68
CA ILE A 284 9.98 -15.49 1.11
C ILE A 284 9.79 -16.24 -0.21
N LEU A 285 10.79 -16.21 -1.10
CA LEU A 285 10.70 -16.83 -2.40
C LEU A 285 10.59 -18.35 -2.32
N LEU A 286 11.38 -18.98 -1.43
CA LEU A 286 11.28 -20.41 -1.15
C LEU A 286 9.89 -20.78 -0.61
N ALA A 287 9.37 -20.01 0.35
CA ALA A 287 8.03 -20.25 0.90
C ALA A 287 6.93 -20.15 -0.15
N LEU A 288 6.99 -19.15 -1.06
CA LEU A 288 6.06 -19.01 -2.19
C LEU A 288 6.16 -20.17 -3.18
N ALA A 289 7.38 -20.67 -3.42
CA ALA A 289 7.64 -21.81 -4.31
C ALA A 289 7.24 -23.15 -3.68
N GLY A 290 6.91 -23.18 -2.38
CA GLY A 290 6.63 -24.41 -1.64
C GLY A 290 7.87 -25.22 -1.28
N GLU A 291 9.04 -24.58 -1.29
CA GLU A 291 10.33 -25.17 -0.94
C GLU A 291 10.69 -24.96 0.52
N ASP A 292 11.64 -25.75 1.01
CA ASP A 292 12.12 -25.66 2.40
C ASP A 292 13.05 -24.45 2.59
N TYR A 293 12.64 -23.51 3.41
CA TYR A 293 13.42 -22.33 3.79
C TYR A 293 14.12 -22.49 5.16
N SER A 294 14.03 -23.66 5.82
CA SER A 294 14.67 -23.91 7.12
C SER A 294 16.19 -23.86 7.05
N GLY A 295 16.75 -24.10 5.85
CA GLY A 295 18.19 -24.04 5.56
C GLY A 295 18.74 -22.61 5.40
N VAL A 296 17.92 -21.58 5.36
CA VAL A 296 18.39 -20.18 5.23
C VAL A 296 19.18 -19.80 6.47
N ILE A 297 20.45 -19.45 6.30
CA ILE A 297 21.39 -19.10 7.37
C ILE A 297 21.76 -17.63 7.22
N GLU A 298 21.47 -16.86 8.25
CA GLU A 298 21.78 -15.44 8.32
C GLU A 298 23.21 -15.24 8.85
N PRO A 299 23.94 -14.19 8.35
CA PRO A 299 25.34 -13.97 8.75
C PRO A 299 25.50 -13.53 10.20
N GLN A 300 24.48 -12.90 10.75
CA GLN A 300 24.45 -12.44 12.14
C GLN A 300 23.45 -13.26 12.94
N LYS A 301 23.71 -13.42 14.23
CA LYS A 301 22.76 -14.06 15.15
C LYS A 301 22.02 -13.01 15.95
N LEU A 302 20.73 -13.22 16.15
CA LEU A 302 19.92 -12.43 17.06
C LEU A 302 20.55 -12.40 18.45
N GLN A 303 20.94 -11.23 18.91
CA GLN A 303 21.56 -11.03 20.24
C GLN A 303 20.57 -10.44 21.25
N ARG A 304 19.41 -9.97 20.80
CA ARG A 304 18.39 -9.35 21.63
C ARG A 304 17.39 -10.40 22.11
N ARG A 305 16.90 -10.23 23.33
CA ARG A 305 15.80 -11.06 23.83
C ARG A 305 14.52 -10.65 23.11
N GLU A 306 13.88 -11.60 22.43
CA GLU A 306 12.57 -11.39 21.83
C GLU A 306 11.52 -11.13 22.91
N ILE A 307 10.57 -10.24 22.56
CA ILE A 307 9.34 -10.09 23.32
C ILE A 307 8.32 -11.05 22.73
N GLY A 308 7.93 -12.02 23.53
CA GLY A 308 6.98 -13.05 23.18
C GLY A 308 6.33 -13.63 24.42
N GLY A 309 5.82 -14.84 24.33
CA GLY A 309 5.24 -15.59 25.46
C GLY A 309 3.96 -14.97 26.01
N GLU A 310 3.64 -15.30 27.25
CA GLU A 310 2.34 -14.95 27.88
C GLU A 310 2.12 -13.44 28.02
N THR A 311 3.17 -12.67 28.30
CA THR A 311 3.08 -11.20 28.42
C THR A 311 2.63 -10.58 27.09
N PHE A 312 3.22 -11.00 25.98
CA PHE A 312 2.86 -10.50 24.66
C PHE A 312 1.45 -10.95 24.26
N ARG A 313 1.09 -12.21 24.50
CA ARG A 313 -0.26 -12.74 24.24
C ARG A 313 -1.31 -11.95 25.00
N SER A 314 -1.08 -11.65 26.27
CA SER A 314 -1.97 -10.83 27.08
C SER A 314 -2.09 -9.39 26.54
N TYR A 315 -0.98 -8.79 26.10
CA TYR A 315 -0.98 -7.50 25.42
C TYR A 315 -1.85 -7.51 24.16
N LEU A 316 -1.62 -8.47 23.27
CA LEU A 316 -2.35 -8.59 22.01
C LEU A 316 -3.85 -8.83 22.24
N LEU A 317 -4.22 -9.67 23.20
CA LEU A 317 -5.63 -9.90 23.55
C LEU A 317 -6.31 -8.63 24.06
N ASN A 318 -5.61 -7.82 24.86
CA ASN A 318 -6.14 -6.54 25.31
C ASN A 318 -6.32 -5.55 24.15
N LEU A 319 -5.35 -5.48 23.24
CA LEU A 319 -5.42 -4.65 22.04
C LEU A 319 -6.61 -5.05 21.17
N LYS A 320 -6.79 -6.36 20.94
CA LYS A 320 -7.93 -6.91 20.18
C LYS A 320 -9.27 -6.54 20.83
N ARG A 321 -9.40 -6.71 22.15
CA ARG A 321 -10.61 -6.31 22.89
C ARG A 321 -10.90 -4.82 22.79
N GLN A 322 -9.87 -3.98 22.87
CA GLN A 322 -10.02 -2.54 22.66
C GLN A 322 -10.56 -2.25 21.25
N ASN A 323 -9.96 -2.82 20.22
CA ASN A 323 -10.42 -2.68 18.84
C ASN A 323 -11.90 -3.11 18.68
N GLU A 324 -12.29 -4.25 19.23
CA GLU A 324 -13.68 -4.78 19.15
C GLU A 324 -14.70 -3.87 19.82
N ASN A 325 -14.30 -3.12 20.86
CA ASN A 325 -15.18 -2.21 21.62
C ASN A 325 -15.29 -0.80 21.01
N ILE A 326 -14.42 -0.42 20.08
CA ILE A 326 -14.48 0.87 19.40
C ILE A 326 -15.76 0.95 18.57
N ARG A 327 -16.45 2.06 18.70
CA ARG A 327 -17.66 2.38 17.94
C ARG A 327 -17.43 3.63 17.09
N PRO A 328 -18.00 3.68 15.88
CA PRO A 328 -17.87 4.86 15.04
C PRO A 328 -18.50 6.09 15.71
N ASN A 329 -17.78 7.19 15.66
CA ASN A 329 -18.26 8.49 16.15
C ASN A 329 -18.05 9.52 15.05
N TRP A 330 -19.01 9.61 14.12
CA TRP A 330 -18.92 10.49 12.97
C TRP A 330 -19.68 11.78 13.22
N THR A 331 -19.01 12.92 13.00
CA THR A 331 -19.67 14.22 12.98
C THR A 331 -20.24 14.50 11.60
N LEU A 332 -21.57 14.61 11.51
CA LEU A 332 -22.24 15.00 10.28
C LEU A 332 -21.96 16.47 9.96
N LYS A 333 -21.63 16.74 8.70
CA LYS A 333 -21.43 18.10 8.18
C LYS A 333 -22.50 18.43 7.15
N LYS A 334 -22.92 19.67 7.15
CA LYS A 334 -23.82 20.23 6.11
C LYS A 334 -23.14 21.46 5.53
N GLU A 335 -22.78 21.38 4.27
CA GLU A 335 -22.25 22.51 3.52
C GLU A 335 -23.26 22.87 2.42
N SER A 336 -23.42 24.15 2.15
CA SER A 336 -24.41 24.63 1.16
C SER A 336 -24.08 24.17 -0.28
N CYS A 337 -22.83 23.83 -0.55
CA CYS A 337 -22.36 23.36 -1.85
C CYS A 337 -22.52 21.86 -2.08
N PHE A 338 -22.94 21.08 -1.04
CA PHE A 338 -23.03 19.63 -1.20
C PHE A 338 -24.39 19.20 -1.78
N PRO A 339 -24.38 18.24 -2.70
CA PRO A 339 -25.58 17.55 -3.12
C PRO A 339 -26.31 16.92 -1.92
N ALA A 340 -27.61 16.64 -2.10
CA ALA A 340 -28.45 16.08 -1.06
C ALA A 340 -27.86 14.79 -0.47
N GLY A 341 -27.87 14.69 0.86
CA GLY A 341 -27.37 13.53 1.61
C GLY A 341 -26.72 13.90 2.94
N GLU A 342 -26.31 12.89 3.67
CA GLU A 342 -25.53 13.05 4.88
C GLU A 342 -24.04 12.92 4.56
N TRP A 343 -23.24 13.84 5.06
CA TRP A 343 -21.80 13.91 4.82
C TRP A 343 -21.03 13.83 6.14
N VAL A 344 -19.95 13.08 6.12
CA VAL A 344 -18.96 13.02 7.19
C VAL A 344 -17.69 13.70 6.71
N CYS A 345 -17.07 14.54 7.54
CA CYS A 345 -15.78 15.15 7.23
C CYS A 345 -14.70 14.54 8.11
N ILE A 346 -13.61 14.15 7.49
CA ILE A 346 -12.37 13.71 8.14
C ILE A 346 -11.27 14.66 7.73
N GLU A 347 -10.64 15.31 8.70
CA GLU A 347 -9.53 16.24 8.47
C GLU A 347 -8.21 15.51 8.73
N LYS A 348 -7.24 15.72 7.85
CA LYS A 348 -5.90 15.10 7.91
C LYS A 348 -4.83 16.16 7.72
N ASN A 349 -3.74 16.04 8.47
CA ASN A 349 -2.50 16.76 8.23
C ASN A 349 -1.45 15.72 7.88
N ILE A 350 -0.96 15.74 6.65
CA ILE A 350 -0.05 14.75 6.12
C ILE A 350 1.31 15.41 5.93
N PHE A 351 2.32 14.91 6.65
CA PHE A 351 3.67 15.42 6.55
C PHE A 351 4.46 14.64 5.48
N TYR A 352 4.97 15.37 4.51
CA TYR A 352 5.90 14.89 3.49
C TYR A 352 7.31 15.05 4.03
N ASP A 353 7.81 14.01 4.67
CA ASP A 353 9.08 14.01 5.42
C ASP A 353 10.30 14.19 4.51
N THR A 354 10.27 13.65 3.29
CA THR A 354 11.35 13.80 2.31
C THR A 354 11.44 15.25 1.78
N ASP A 355 10.31 15.88 1.55
CA ASP A 355 10.20 17.20 0.92
C ASP A 355 9.94 18.34 1.94
N TRP A 356 9.77 18.02 3.22
CA TRP A 356 9.65 18.94 4.35
C TRP A 356 8.50 19.94 4.24
N PHE A 357 7.28 19.48 3.92
CA PHE A 357 6.07 20.29 3.95
C PHE A 357 4.85 19.51 4.46
N GLN A 358 3.76 20.24 4.74
CA GLN A 358 2.47 19.67 5.15
C GLN A 358 1.45 19.75 4.02
N GLU A 359 0.63 18.71 3.89
CA GLU A 359 -0.64 18.75 3.19
C GLU A 359 -1.76 18.89 4.22
N TYR A 360 -2.62 19.88 4.04
CA TYR A 360 -3.89 19.99 4.76
C TYR A 360 -5.01 19.46 3.91
N ARG A 361 -5.68 18.42 4.39
CA ARG A 361 -6.70 17.71 3.63
C ARG A 361 -7.99 17.56 4.40
N LYS A 362 -9.12 17.73 3.68
CA LYS A 362 -10.47 17.43 4.16
C LYS A 362 -11.11 16.43 3.20
N ASP A 363 -11.44 15.28 3.73
CA ASP A 363 -12.21 14.27 3.02
C ASP A 363 -13.67 14.37 3.48
N TYR A 364 -14.58 14.60 2.54
CA TYR A 364 -16.02 14.57 2.76
C TYR A 364 -16.59 13.32 2.13
N ILE A 365 -17.17 12.46 2.95
CA ILE A 365 -17.68 11.16 2.55
C ILE A 365 -19.20 11.21 2.62
N ARG A 366 -19.88 10.96 1.49
CA ARG A 366 -21.32 10.78 1.46
C ARG A 366 -21.68 9.46 2.13
N LYS A 367 -22.49 9.51 3.19
CA LYS A 367 -23.03 8.29 3.81
C LYS A 367 -23.95 7.59 2.83
N CYS A 368 -23.75 6.30 2.66
CA CYS A 368 -24.53 5.47 1.77
C CYS A 368 -24.73 4.06 2.38
N ASN A 369 -25.92 3.52 2.27
CA ASN A 369 -26.22 2.18 2.75
C ASN A 369 -26.03 1.10 1.66
N HIS A 370 -25.61 1.51 0.44
CA HIS A 370 -25.57 0.63 -0.73
C HIS A 370 -24.17 0.45 -1.31
N CYS A 371 -23.24 1.41 -1.05
CA CYS A 371 -21.89 1.37 -1.59
C CYS A 371 -20.91 2.16 -0.69
N GLY A 372 -19.65 2.26 -1.11
CA GLY A 372 -18.61 3.02 -0.39
C GLY A 372 -18.89 4.52 -0.23
N GLY A 373 -19.86 5.08 -0.99
CA GLY A 373 -20.19 6.50 -0.97
C GLY A 373 -19.20 7.35 -1.79
N THR A 374 -19.69 8.40 -2.40
CA THR A 374 -18.84 9.38 -3.12
C THR A 374 -17.97 10.14 -2.12
N VAL A 375 -16.70 10.31 -2.46
CA VAL A 375 -15.73 11.04 -1.66
C VAL A 375 -15.31 12.31 -2.40
N LEU A 376 -15.39 13.44 -1.70
CA LEU A 376 -14.81 14.71 -2.12
C LEU A 376 -13.60 15.00 -1.24
N THR A 377 -12.44 15.10 -1.84
CA THR A 377 -11.20 15.48 -1.16
C THR A 377 -10.81 16.91 -1.54
N LEU A 378 -10.66 17.77 -0.54
CA LEU A 378 -10.09 19.10 -0.69
C LEU A 378 -8.69 19.08 -0.10
N SER A 379 -7.69 19.25 -0.95
CA SER A 379 -6.27 19.20 -0.58
C SER A 379 -5.59 20.54 -0.80
N ARG A 380 -4.65 20.90 0.09
CA ARG A 380 -3.82 22.09 -0.02
C ARG A 380 -2.40 21.78 0.42
N ASN A 381 -1.46 22.11 -0.45
CA ASN A 381 -0.04 22.12 -0.12
C ASN A 381 0.30 23.38 0.70
N GLU A 382 0.97 23.21 1.86
CA GLU A 382 1.34 24.34 2.74
C GLU A 382 2.43 25.22 2.11
N LEU A 383 3.40 24.61 1.43
CA LEU A 383 4.57 25.31 0.90
C LEU A 383 4.22 26.16 -0.33
N THR A 384 3.46 25.60 -1.28
CA THR A 384 3.10 26.27 -2.52
C THR A 384 1.75 27.00 -2.45
N PHE A 385 0.97 26.76 -1.41
CA PHE A 385 -0.41 27.22 -1.25
C PHE A 385 -1.36 26.74 -2.36
N GLU A 386 -0.91 25.84 -3.20
CA GLU A 386 -1.74 25.25 -4.26
C GLU A 386 -2.86 24.42 -3.64
N LYS A 387 -4.02 24.49 -4.27
CA LYS A 387 -5.22 23.73 -3.91
C LYS A 387 -5.58 22.78 -5.02
N ALA A 388 -6.10 21.62 -4.64
CA ALA A 388 -6.61 20.64 -5.58
C ALA A 388 -7.86 19.95 -5.02
N VAL A 389 -8.73 19.54 -5.91
CA VAL A 389 -9.96 18.83 -5.62
C VAL A 389 -9.91 17.46 -6.28
N LEU A 390 -10.23 16.41 -5.51
CA LEU A 390 -10.43 15.06 -6.01
C LEU A 390 -11.88 14.65 -5.73
N VAL A 391 -12.59 14.26 -6.76
CA VAL A 391 -13.89 13.59 -6.64
C VAL A 391 -13.70 12.12 -6.98
N ARG A 392 -14.06 11.24 -6.06
CA ARG A 392 -14.01 9.78 -6.27
C ARG A 392 -15.40 9.19 -6.21
N ILE A 393 -15.83 8.60 -7.33
CA ILE A 393 -17.00 7.72 -7.40
C ILE A 393 -16.50 6.31 -7.16
N PRO A 394 -16.98 5.61 -6.09
CA PRO A 394 -16.39 4.35 -5.67
C PRO A 394 -16.65 3.21 -6.65
N PHE A 395 -15.83 2.19 -6.57
CA PHE A 395 -16.09 0.89 -7.18
C PHE A 395 -17.44 0.35 -6.68
N GLU A 396 -18.27 -0.16 -7.58
CA GLU A 396 -19.65 -0.59 -7.29
C GLU A 396 -20.57 0.54 -6.76
N ALA A 397 -20.37 1.78 -7.19
CA ALA A 397 -21.22 2.91 -6.79
C ALA A 397 -22.69 2.69 -7.17
N CYS A 398 -23.59 3.06 -6.26
CA CYS A 398 -25.02 3.15 -6.59
C CYS A 398 -25.31 4.42 -7.42
N GLU A 399 -26.44 4.43 -8.14
CA GLU A 399 -26.84 5.53 -9.00
C GLU A 399 -26.82 6.90 -8.30
N ALA A 400 -27.32 6.97 -7.07
CA ALA A 400 -27.29 8.21 -6.28
C ALA A 400 -25.88 8.72 -5.98
N CYS A 401 -24.90 7.81 -5.77
CA CYS A 401 -23.51 8.21 -5.57
C CYS A 401 -22.82 8.60 -6.87
N VAL A 402 -23.14 7.95 -7.99
CA VAL A 402 -22.68 8.37 -9.32
C VAL A 402 -23.15 9.80 -9.62
N GLN A 403 -24.46 10.07 -9.48
CA GLN A 403 -25.03 11.41 -9.71
C GLN A 403 -24.36 12.47 -8.81
N THR A 404 -24.21 12.14 -7.51
CA THR A 404 -23.52 13.01 -6.54
C THR A 404 -22.09 13.36 -6.99
N GLY A 405 -21.34 12.39 -7.52
CA GLY A 405 -19.99 12.63 -8.02
C GLY A 405 -19.96 13.62 -9.18
N TYR A 406 -20.84 13.45 -10.16
CA TYR A 406 -20.92 14.37 -11.30
C TYR A 406 -21.44 15.76 -10.90
N ASP A 407 -22.39 15.86 -9.97
CA ASP A 407 -22.86 17.15 -9.43
C ASP A 407 -21.72 17.93 -8.75
N LEU A 408 -20.84 17.24 -8.00
CA LEU A 408 -19.64 17.84 -7.41
C LEU A 408 -18.65 18.32 -8.48
N VAL A 409 -18.43 17.54 -9.54
CA VAL A 409 -17.59 17.95 -10.67
C VAL A 409 -18.14 19.24 -11.29
N GLU A 410 -19.45 19.30 -11.59
CA GLU A 410 -20.07 20.50 -12.14
C GLU A 410 -19.89 21.73 -11.25
N HIS A 411 -19.94 21.53 -9.92
CA HIS A 411 -19.73 22.62 -8.97
C HIS A 411 -18.27 23.12 -8.95
N PHE A 412 -17.29 22.20 -8.93
CA PHE A 412 -15.89 22.56 -8.69
C PHE A 412 -15.08 22.85 -9.98
N LYS A 413 -15.47 22.35 -11.15
CA LYS A 413 -14.70 22.47 -12.40
C LYS A 413 -14.34 23.91 -12.82
N ASN A 414 -15.14 24.91 -12.40
CA ASN A 414 -14.93 26.32 -12.73
C ASN A 414 -14.47 27.16 -11.51
N THR A 415 -14.40 26.58 -10.32
CA THR A 415 -14.09 27.32 -9.10
C THR A 415 -12.70 26.99 -8.55
N GLU A 416 -12.16 25.84 -8.89
CA GLU A 416 -10.86 25.38 -8.42
C GLU A 416 -9.86 25.23 -9.57
N LYS A 417 -8.59 25.50 -9.27
CA LYS A 417 -7.52 25.47 -10.27
C LYS A 417 -7.30 24.07 -10.84
N THR A 418 -7.36 23.06 -9.99
CA THR A 418 -7.14 21.65 -10.36
C THR A 418 -8.24 20.79 -9.77
N LEU A 419 -8.94 20.05 -10.62
CA LEU A 419 -9.96 19.09 -10.26
C LEU A 419 -9.69 17.77 -10.98
N LEU A 420 -9.63 16.66 -10.23
CA LEU A 420 -9.59 15.32 -10.78
C LEU A 420 -10.87 14.56 -10.43
N LEU A 421 -11.48 13.92 -11.41
CA LEU A 421 -12.52 12.90 -11.21
C LEU A 421 -11.92 11.52 -11.41
N GLN A 422 -12.11 10.65 -10.42
CA GLN A 422 -11.88 9.20 -10.52
C GLN A 422 -13.23 8.49 -10.44
N ASP A 423 -13.83 8.16 -11.59
CA ASP A 423 -15.01 7.29 -11.65
C ASP A 423 -14.57 5.85 -11.76
N GLN A 424 -14.45 5.17 -10.60
CA GLN A 424 -13.98 3.79 -10.52
C GLN A 424 -15.03 2.78 -11.04
N LEU A 425 -16.32 3.16 -11.04
CA LEU A 425 -17.39 2.32 -11.60
C LEU A 425 -17.30 2.23 -13.12
N GLN A 426 -17.11 3.38 -13.80
CA GLN A 426 -17.04 3.44 -15.25
C GLN A 426 -15.60 3.36 -15.80
N ASN A 427 -14.61 3.22 -14.91
CA ASN A 427 -13.19 3.25 -15.25
C ASN A 427 -12.81 4.53 -16.03
N LYS A 428 -13.36 5.69 -15.60
CA LYS A 428 -13.20 6.98 -16.26
C LYS A 428 -12.43 7.94 -15.36
N ILE A 429 -11.46 8.63 -15.97
CA ILE A 429 -10.65 9.66 -15.31
C ILE A 429 -10.77 10.93 -16.12
N MET A 430 -11.03 12.05 -15.44
CA MET A 430 -11.12 13.36 -16.07
C MET A 430 -10.38 14.38 -15.21
N LEU A 431 -9.57 15.21 -15.86
CA LEU A 431 -8.79 16.27 -15.23
C LEU A 431 -9.21 17.62 -15.78
N TRP A 432 -9.42 18.57 -14.90
CA TRP A 432 -9.59 19.99 -15.26
C TRP A 432 -8.47 20.82 -14.65
N HIS A 433 -7.95 21.74 -15.45
CA HIS A 433 -6.99 22.73 -14.99
C HIS A 433 -7.44 24.11 -15.47
N ASP A 434 -7.55 25.07 -14.55
CA ASP A 434 -8.09 26.42 -14.82
C ASP A 434 -9.42 26.39 -15.60
N GLY A 435 -10.34 25.50 -15.19
CA GLY A 435 -11.69 25.35 -15.77
C GLY A 435 -11.73 24.67 -17.14
N ARG A 436 -10.60 24.19 -17.67
CA ARG A 436 -10.53 23.47 -18.94
C ARG A 436 -10.27 22.01 -18.69
N GLU A 437 -11.01 21.14 -19.37
CA GLU A 437 -10.71 19.72 -19.39
C GLU A 437 -9.40 19.49 -20.15
N VAL A 438 -8.48 18.76 -19.51
CA VAL A 438 -7.16 18.45 -20.05
C VAL A 438 -7.15 17.02 -20.55
N SER A 439 -6.82 16.81 -21.83
CA SER A 439 -6.59 15.45 -22.34
C SER A 439 -5.23 14.93 -21.88
N PHE A 440 -5.18 13.66 -21.46
CA PHE A 440 -3.92 13.04 -21.01
C PHE A 440 -2.90 12.88 -22.16
N ASP A 441 -3.32 12.88 -23.42
CA ASP A 441 -2.44 12.88 -24.58
C ASP A 441 -1.70 14.23 -24.75
N GLU A 442 -2.27 15.34 -24.28
CA GLU A 442 -1.60 16.64 -24.27
C GLU A 442 -0.49 16.72 -23.21
N GLN A 443 -0.59 15.96 -22.11
CA GLN A 443 0.47 15.89 -21.09
C GLN A 443 1.72 15.12 -21.59
N LYS A 444 1.54 14.08 -22.41
CA LYS A 444 2.67 13.37 -23.04
C LYS A 444 3.49 14.24 -23.99
N ASN A 445 2.85 15.24 -24.64
CA ASN A 445 3.53 16.16 -25.57
C ASN A 445 4.20 17.35 -24.91
N GLN A 446 3.99 17.57 -23.61
CA GLN A 446 4.71 18.61 -22.84
C GLN A 446 5.96 18.08 -22.14
N THR A 447 6.19 16.75 -22.21
CA THR A 447 7.33 16.05 -21.62
C THR A 447 8.34 15.55 -22.66
N ALA A 448 8.17 15.88 -23.94
CA ALA A 448 9.09 15.55 -25.04
C ALA A 448 10.07 16.70 -25.34
#